data_1ec3902a0e0bf888bdba61acab1380cf
#
_entry.id   1ec3902a0e0bf888bdba61acab1380cf
#
_cell.length_a   1.000
_cell.length_b   1.000
_cell.length_c   1.000
_cell.angle_alpha   90.00
_cell.angle_beta   90.00
_cell.angle_gamma   90.00
#
_symmetry.space_group_name_H-M   'P 1'
#
loop_
_entity.id
_entity.type
_entity.pdbx_description
1 polymer ?
#
loop_
_entity_poly.entity_id
_entity_poly.type
_entity_poly.pdbx_seq_one_letter_code
_entity_poly.pdbx_strand_id
1 'polypeptide(L)'
;MKVENQTIHFKSLENMKELSDESIELIVTSPPYWDVKDYGGDQIGFGQSYNEYISSLNRIWSECIRVLRPNGKIAINVQPLPIPSDRSGFNRRIIKNIMVDIERFMWKKDLYLSCMFYWDKSAYISNVSWGSYPNPTNIASNTSFEQIFVWVKRGSTRSIPKDLLKKNLLRKEEW
;
A
#
# COMPACT_ATOMS: atom_id res chain seq x y z
N MET A 1 -15.54 -3.59 18.89
CA MET A 1 -16.38 -2.40 19.14
C MET A 1 -17.22 -2.11 17.91
N LYS A 2 -18.50 -1.84 18.07
CA LYS A 2 -19.39 -1.42 16.96
C LYS A 2 -19.79 0.03 17.16
N VAL A 3 -19.70 0.84 16.11
CA VAL A 3 -20.09 2.24 16.08
C VAL A 3 -20.97 2.44 14.85
N GLU A 4 -22.27 2.60 15.05
CA GLU A 4 -23.29 2.65 13.98
C GLU A 4 -23.14 1.43 13.05
N ASN A 5 -22.82 1.63 11.77
CA ASN A 5 -22.64 0.57 10.77
C ASN A 5 -21.16 0.10 10.66
N GLN A 6 -20.34 0.36 11.68
CA GLN A 6 -18.92 0.04 11.65
C GLN A 6 -18.57 -1.00 12.73
N THR A 7 -17.62 -1.88 12.42
CA THR A 7 -17.02 -2.80 13.38
C THR A 7 -15.52 -2.52 13.45
N ILE A 8 -14.99 -2.27 14.64
CA ILE A 8 -13.57 -2.01 14.88
C ILE A 8 -12.94 -3.22 15.55
N HIS A 9 -11.89 -3.77 14.95
CA HIS A 9 -11.10 -4.87 15.47
C HIS A 9 -9.71 -4.38 15.87
N PHE A 10 -9.33 -4.54 17.13
CA PHE A 10 -8.02 -4.16 17.68
C PHE A 10 -7.07 -5.35 17.64
N LYS A 11 -6.52 -5.65 16.47
CA LYS A 11 -5.63 -6.80 16.28
C LYS A 11 -4.77 -6.68 15.01
N SER A 12 -3.78 -7.56 14.89
CA SER A 12 -3.00 -7.72 13.67
C SER A 12 -3.85 -8.22 12.50
N LEU A 13 -3.55 -7.75 11.29
CA LEU A 13 -4.17 -8.21 10.04
C LEU A 13 -3.63 -9.55 9.54
N GLU A 14 -2.63 -10.13 10.20
CA GLU A 14 -2.09 -11.46 9.83
C GLU A 14 -3.11 -12.59 9.96
N ASN A 15 -4.20 -12.33 10.68
CA ASN A 15 -5.25 -13.30 10.89
C ASN A 15 -6.61 -12.59 11.03
N MET A 16 -7.44 -12.69 10.01
CA MET A 16 -8.79 -12.11 9.96
C MET A 16 -9.87 -13.19 10.04
N LYS A 17 -9.75 -14.13 11.01
CA LYS A 17 -10.67 -15.28 11.17
C LYS A 17 -12.15 -14.91 11.33
N GLU A 18 -12.43 -13.70 11.81
CA GLU A 18 -13.80 -13.18 11.93
C GLU A 18 -14.43 -12.77 10.60
N LEU A 19 -13.63 -12.69 9.53
CA LEU A 19 -14.09 -12.42 8.18
C LEU A 19 -14.06 -13.70 7.36
N SER A 20 -15.21 -14.02 6.76
CA SER A 20 -15.34 -15.15 5.85
C SER A 20 -14.51 -14.90 4.57
N ASP A 21 -14.12 -16.00 3.91
CA ASP A 21 -13.54 -15.94 2.60
C ASP A 21 -14.47 -15.18 1.64
N GLU A 22 -13.89 -14.40 0.76
CA GLU A 22 -14.60 -13.69 -0.30
C GLU A 22 -15.79 -12.82 0.16
N SER A 23 -15.67 -12.21 1.36
CA SER A 23 -16.72 -11.40 1.97
C SER A 23 -16.52 -9.89 1.79
N ILE A 24 -15.31 -9.43 1.46
CA ILE A 24 -14.92 -8.01 1.40
C ILE A 24 -14.84 -7.54 -0.05
N GLU A 25 -15.43 -6.38 -0.34
CA GLU A 25 -15.42 -5.79 -1.69
C GLU A 25 -14.25 -4.85 -1.94
N LEU A 26 -13.86 -4.11 -0.90
CA LEU A 26 -12.78 -3.12 -0.99
C LEU A 26 -11.91 -3.16 0.25
N ILE A 27 -10.61 -3.19 0.05
CA ILE A 27 -9.60 -2.99 1.08
C ILE A 27 -8.82 -1.73 0.73
N VAL A 28 -8.65 -0.83 1.70
CA VAL A 28 -7.80 0.36 1.58
C VAL A 28 -6.82 0.34 2.73
N THR A 29 -5.52 0.41 2.43
CA THR A 29 -4.50 0.30 3.46
C THR A 29 -3.19 0.97 3.07
N SER A 30 -2.40 1.30 4.09
CA SER A 30 -1.02 1.73 3.98
C SER A 30 -0.20 0.91 4.99
N PRO A 31 0.72 0.05 4.54
CA PRO A 31 1.53 -0.73 5.46
C PRO A 31 2.52 0.17 6.22
N PRO A 32 2.99 -0.23 7.41
CA PRO A 32 4.08 0.46 8.07
C PRO A 32 5.32 0.44 7.17
N TYR A 33 6.05 1.54 7.14
CA TYR A 33 7.25 1.65 6.28
C TYR A 33 8.44 0.97 6.95
N TRP A 34 9.17 0.18 6.15
CA TRP A 34 10.33 -0.56 6.61
C TRP A 34 11.36 0.34 7.27
N ASP A 35 11.68 0.08 8.54
CA ASP A 35 12.76 0.68 9.33
C ASP A 35 12.87 2.22 9.29
N VAL A 36 11.76 2.90 8.93
CA VAL A 36 11.71 4.37 8.85
C VAL A 36 11.18 4.98 10.15
N LYS A 37 10.20 4.33 10.77
CA LYS A 37 9.55 4.84 11.97
C LYS A 37 9.24 3.72 12.95
N ASP A 38 9.65 3.94 14.20
CA ASP A 38 9.22 3.14 15.33
C ASP A 38 7.84 3.61 15.80
N TYR A 39 6.86 2.73 15.73
CA TYR A 39 5.51 2.95 16.27
C TYR A 39 5.32 2.26 17.63
N GLY A 40 6.36 1.59 18.15
CA GLY A 40 6.33 0.79 19.36
C GLY A 40 5.76 -0.62 19.20
N GLY A 41 6.04 -1.50 20.17
CA GLY A 41 5.58 -2.89 20.17
C GLY A 41 6.17 -3.76 19.05
N ASP A 42 5.52 -4.88 18.78
CA ASP A 42 5.95 -5.85 17.76
C ASP A 42 5.47 -5.43 16.35
N GLN A 43 5.82 -4.22 15.94
CA GLN A 43 5.44 -3.72 14.63
C GLN A 43 6.20 -4.42 13.50
N ILE A 44 5.54 -4.57 12.35
CA ILE A 44 6.18 -5.03 11.13
C ILE A 44 7.08 -3.91 10.57
N GLY A 45 8.32 -4.28 10.22
CA GLY A 45 9.25 -3.43 9.49
C GLY A 45 10.38 -2.85 10.35
N PHE A 46 10.11 -2.44 11.58
CA PHE A 46 11.15 -1.85 12.42
C PHE A 46 12.07 -2.94 12.99
N GLY A 47 13.39 -2.78 12.82
CA GLY A 47 14.37 -3.76 13.26
C GLY A 47 14.42 -5.07 12.47
N GLN A 48 13.60 -5.22 11.43
CA GLN A 48 13.62 -6.38 10.54
C GLN A 48 14.56 -6.15 9.36
N SER A 49 15.16 -7.23 8.84
CA SER A 49 15.75 -7.18 7.50
C SER A 49 14.66 -6.90 6.45
N TYR A 50 15.05 -6.35 5.30
CA TYR A 50 14.09 -6.08 4.24
C TYR A 50 13.32 -7.32 3.78
N ASN A 51 13.99 -8.48 3.72
CA ASN A 51 13.35 -9.73 3.31
C ASN A 51 12.32 -10.23 4.34
N GLU A 52 12.60 -10.10 5.62
CA GLU A 52 11.65 -10.43 6.70
C GLU A 52 10.44 -9.50 6.65
N TYR A 53 10.66 -8.20 6.45
CA TYR A 53 9.59 -7.22 6.26
C TYR A 53 8.68 -7.58 5.09
N ILE A 54 9.23 -7.85 3.90
CA ILE A 54 8.44 -8.26 2.73
C ILE A 54 7.71 -9.57 2.99
N SER A 55 8.34 -10.53 3.66
CA SER A 55 7.70 -11.80 4.03
C SER A 55 6.51 -11.58 4.98
N SER A 56 6.65 -10.68 5.95
CA SER A 56 5.56 -10.30 6.87
C SER A 56 4.42 -9.62 6.12
N LEU A 57 4.71 -8.68 5.22
CA LEU A 57 3.69 -8.07 4.37
C LEU A 57 2.97 -9.10 3.50
N ASN A 58 3.70 -10.06 2.92
CA ASN A 58 3.10 -11.09 2.07
C ASN A 58 2.12 -12.01 2.83
N ARG A 59 2.32 -12.23 4.14
CA ARG A 59 1.34 -12.92 4.99
C ARG A 59 0.05 -12.11 5.10
N ILE A 60 0.17 -10.80 5.37
CA ILE A 60 -0.98 -9.89 5.44
C ILE A 60 -1.72 -9.83 4.09
N TRP A 61 -0.98 -9.68 2.99
CA TRP A 61 -1.59 -9.66 1.65
C TRP A 61 -2.32 -10.96 1.33
N SER A 62 -1.80 -12.11 1.79
CA SER A 62 -2.48 -13.40 1.61
C SER A 62 -3.83 -13.43 2.33
N GLU A 63 -3.92 -12.91 3.55
CA GLU A 63 -5.19 -12.78 4.28
C GLU A 63 -6.14 -11.76 3.63
N CYS A 64 -5.62 -10.62 3.20
CA CYS A 64 -6.40 -9.63 2.43
C CYS A 64 -7.02 -10.27 1.18
N ILE A 65 -6.24 -11.06 0.44
CA ILE A 65 -6.71 -11.72 -0.79
C ILE A 65 -7.72 -12.83 -0.47
N ARG A 66 -7.56 -13.56 0.64
CA ARG A 66 -8.53 -14.56 1.09
C ARG A 66 -9.90 -13.95 1.31
N VAL A 67 -9.97 -12.88 2.08
CA VAL A 67 -11.25 -12.23 2.40
C VAL A 67 -11.82 -11.39 1.25
N LEU A 68 -10.97 -10.99 0.29
CA LEU A 68 -11.40 -10.21 -0.87
C LEU A 68 -12.19 -11.09 -1.84
N ARG A 69 -13.40 -10.66 -2.21
CA ARG A 69 -14.24 -11.39 -3.17
C ARG A 69 -13.72 -11.28 -4.60
N PRO A 70 -14.16 -12.19 -5.49
CA PRO A 70 -13.90 -12.04 -6.94
C PRO A 70 -14.32 -10.65 -7.42
N ASN A 71 -13.50 -10.02 -8.26
CA ASN A 71 -13.64 -8.63 -8.71
C ASN A 71 -13.57 -7.56 -7.59
N GLY A 72 -13.25 -7.96 -6.36
CA GLY A 72 -12.96 -7.04 -5.26
C GLY A 72 -11.65 -6.29 -5.49
N LYS A 73 -11.48 -5.17 -4.83
CA LYS A 73 -10.36 -4.24 -5.03
C LYS A 73 -9.53 -4.08 -3.76
N ILE A 74 -8.22 -4.00 -3.94
CA ILE A 74 -7.30 -3.62 -2.87
C ILE A 74 -6.49 -2.40 -3.31
N ALA A 75 -6.64 -1.29 -2.60
CA ALA A 75 -5.89 -0.06 -2.78
C ALA A 75 -4.80 0.03 -1.71
N ILE A 76 -3.56 0.10 -2.14
CA ILE A 76 -2.40 0.16 -1.25
C ILE A 76 -1.63 1.45 -1.53
N ASN A 77 -1.44 2.24 -0.47
CA ASN A 77 -0.64 3.45 -0.51
C ASN A 77 0.73 3.19 0.11
N VAL A 78 1.79 3.47 -0.63
CA VAL A 78 3.16 3.43 -0.12
C VAL A 78 4.01 4.57 -0.69
N GLN A 79 4.98 5.01 0.10
CA GLN A 79 6.02 5.93 -0.34
C GLN A 79 7.27 5.13 -0.76
N PRO A 80 7.96 5.51 -1.85
CA PRO A 80 9.32 5.04 -2.09
C PRO A 80 10.24 5.44 -0.94
N LEU A 81 10.96 4.46 -0.37
CA LEU A 81 11.72 4.67 0.86
C LEU A 81 13.13 5.18 0.60
N PRO A 82 13.50 6.33 1.15
CA PRO A 82 14.89 6.75 1.17
C PRO A 82 15.66 5.96 2.24
N ILE A 83 16.63 5.15 1.81
CA ILE A 83 17.50 4.38 2.69
C ILE A 83 18.81 5.14 2.88
N PRO A 84 19.20 5.50 4.10
CA PRO A 84 20.45 6.19 4.39
C PRO A 84 21.68 5.36 3.98
N SER A 85 22.83 6.05 3.80
CA SER A 85 24.07 5.43 3.33
C SER A 85 24.61 4.34 4.25
N ASP A 86 24.46 4.50 5.56
CA ASP A 86 24.90 3.55 6.60
C ASP A 86 24.07 2.25 6.60
N ARG A 87 22.85 2.29 6.07
CA ARG A 87 21.96 1.11 6.02
C ARG A 87 21.73 0.57 4.61
N SER A 88 22.19 1.28 3.59
CA SER A 88 21.94 0.89 2.20
C SER A 88 22.78 -0.29 1.70
N GLY A 89 23.93 -0.56 2.35
CA GLY A 89 24.93 -1.51 1.87
C GLY A 89 25.76 -1.01 0.68
N PHE A 90 25.53 0.22 0.19
CA PHE A 90 26.21 0.82 -0.96
C PHE A 90 27.07 2.03 -0.59
N ASN A 91 27.20 2.35 0.70
CA ASN A 91 27.82 3.59 1.19
C ASN A 91 27.23 4.85 0.54
N ARG A 92 26.00 4.79 0.06
CA ARG A 92 25.25 5.87 -0.57
C ARG A 92 23.78 5.78 -0.19
N ARG A 93 23.09 6.92 -0.14
CA ARG A 93 21.65 6.94 -0.06
C ARG A 93 21.04 6.31 -1.31
N ILE A 94 20.09 5.40 -1.14
CA ILE A 94 19.34 4.78 -2.23
C ILE A 94 17.84 4.99 -2.03
N ILE A 95 17.05 4.75 -3.06
CA ILE A 95 15.59 4.67 -2.97
C ILE A 95 15.18 3.20 -3.12
N LYS A 96 14.42 2.71 -2.15
CA LYS A 96 13.78 1.38 -2.22
C LYS A 96 12.31 1.54 -2.59
N ASN A 97 11.91 1.03 -3.74
CA ASN A 97 10.51 1.05 -4.16
C ASN A 97 9.80 -0.24 -3.75
N ILE A 98 9.15 -0.19 -2.59
CA ILE A 98 8.40 -1.34 -2.02
C ILE A 98 7.26 -1.77 -2.95
N MET A 99 6.66 -0.83 -3.70
CA MET A 99 5.54 -1.13 -4.57
C MET A 99 5.86 -2.22 -5.61
N VAL A 100 7.12 -2.30 -6.06
CA VAL A 100 7.58 -3.34 -6.99
C VAL A 100 7.49 -4.74 -6.38
N ASP A 101 7.83 -4.88 -5.08
CA ASP A 101 7.76 -6.17 -4.40
C ASP A 101 6.30 -6.56 -4.11
N ILE A 102 5.45 -5.59 -3.76
CA ILE A 102 4.01 -5.78 -3.61
C ILE A 102 3.39 -6.21 -4.95
N GLU A 103 3.66 -5.50 -6.03
CA GLU A 103 3.15 -5.80 -7.36
C GLU A 103 3.52 -7.23 -7.79
N ARG A 104 4.79 -7.60 -7.61
CA ARG A 104 5.26 -8.96 -7.92
C ARG A 104 4.50 -10.04 -7.14
N PHE A 105 4.16 -9.76 -5.89
CA PHE A 105 3.35 -10.67 -5.08
C PHE A 105 1.90 -10.74 -5.57
N MET A 106 1.27 -9.59 -5.86
CA MET A 106 -0.12 -9.53 -6.33
C MET A 106 -0.30 -10.29 -7.65
N TRP A 107 0.61 -10.14 -8.61
CA TRP A 107 0.63 -10.92 -9.85
C TRP A 107 0.68 -12.43 -9.62
N LYS A 108 1.51 -12.89 -8.70
CA LYS A 108 1.60 -14.32 -8.35
C LYS A 108 0.31 -14.85 -7.71
N LYS A 109 -0.52 -13.99 -7.16
CA LYS A 109 -1.79 -14.30 -6.51
C LYS A 109 -3.01 -14.02 -7.39
N ASP A 110 -2.80 -13.85 -8.70
CA ASP A 110 -3.84 -13.66 -9.70
C ASP A 110 -4.67 -12.36 -9.51
N LEU A 111 -4.02 -11.31 -9.00
CA LEU A 111 -4.54 -9.95 -9.04
C LEU A 111 -3.87 -9.18 -10.19
N TYR A 112 -4.64 -8.34 -10.87
CA TYR A 112 -4.10 -7.43 -11.88
C TYR A 112 -4.21 -5.98 -11.43
N LEU A 113 -3.23 -5.18 -11.84
CA LEU A 113 -3.20 -3.74 -11.58
C LEU A 113 -4.24 -3.05 -12.47
N SER A 114 -5.15 -2.30 -11.85
CA SER A 114 -6.25 -1.61 -12.53
C SER A 114 -6.01 -0.09 -12.61
N CYS A 115 -5.54 0.51 -11.53
CA CYS A 115 -5.31 1.96 -11.47
C CYS A 115 -4.02 2.27 -10.72
N MET A 116 -3.37 3.37 -11.13
CA MET A 116 -2.22 3.95 -10.45
C MET A 116 -2.49 5.43 -10.22
N PHE A 117 -2.31 5.87 -8.98
CA PHE A 117 -2.38 7.27 -8.60
C PHE A 117 -1.08 7.66 -7.92
N TYR A 118 -0.71 8.92 -8.08
CA TYR A 118 0.42 9.52 -7.39
C TYR A 118 -0.11 10.67 -6.54
N TRP A 119 0.05 10.54 -5.23
CA TRP A 119 -0.31 11.58 -4.29
C TRP A 119 0.86 12.55 -4.17
N ASP A 120 0.74 13.72 -4.77
CA ASP A 120 1.74 14.78 -4.69
C ASP A 120 1.74 15.38 -3.28
N LYS A 121 2.92 15.36 -2.64
CA LYS A 121 3.19 15.92 -1.32
C LYS A 121 4.17 17.11 -1.38
N SER A 122 4.42 17.66 -2.55
CA SER A 122 5.39 18.75 -2.76
C SER A 122 5.10 19.98 -1.89
N ALA A 123 3.82 20.25 -1.57
CA ALA A 123 3.44 21.33 -0.67
C ALA A 123 3.90 21.15 0.79
N TYR A 124 4.22 19.91 1.19
CA TYR A 124 4.60 19.57 2.58
C TYR A 124 6.05 19.15 2.73
N ILE A 125 6.76 18.93 1.65
CA ILE A 125 8.14 18.46 1.65
C ILE A 125 9.02 19.55 1.03
N SER A 126 10.06 19.96 1.77
CA SER A 126 11.06 20.86 1.23
C SER A 126 11.71 20.24 -0.02
N ASN A 127 11.68 20.95 -1.13
CA ASN A 127 12.31 20.54 -2.39
C ASN A 127 13.85 20.71 -2.36
N VAL A 128 14.46 20.76 -1.18
CA VAL A 128 15.91 20.84 -1.04
C VAL A 128 16.52 19.52 -1.46
N SER A 129 17.37 19.55 -2.46
CA SER A 129 18.22 18.41 -2.79
C SER A 129 19.21 18.18 -1.66
N TRP A 130 19.21 16.97 -1.12
CA TRP A 130 20.20 16.52 -0.15
C TRP A 130 21.26 15.71 -0.88
N GLY A 131 22.50 15.95 -0.57
CA GLY A 131 23.63 15.25 -1.15
C GLY A 131 24.92 15.89 -0.70
N SER A 132 26.00 15.63 -1.40
CA SER A 132 27.30 16.25 -1.14
C SER A 132 27.43 17.64 -1.81
N TYR A 133 26.44 18.51 -1.61
CA TYR A 133 26.55 19.88 -2.08
C TYR A 133 27.81 20.55 -1.49
N PRO A 134 28.63 21.24 -2.29
CA PRO A 134 28.45 21.57 -3.71
C PRO A 134 28.97 20.51 -4.71
N ASN A 135 29.32 19.31 -4.26
CA ASN A 135 29.84 18.25 -5.12
C ASN A 135 28.70 17.57 -5.92
N PRO A 136 28.61 17.69 -7.25
CA PRO A 136 27.51 17.16 -8.04
C PRO A 136 27.51 15.64 -8.20
N THR A 137 28.57 14.95 -7.78
CA THR A 137 28.70 13.50 -7.98
C THR A 137 27.77 12.68 -7.06
N ASN A 138 27.11 13.30 -6.10
CA ASN A 138 26.30 12.61 -5.08
C ASN A 138 25.00 13.35 -4.75
N ILE A 139 24.32 13.87 -5.77
CA ILE A 139 23.04 14.55 -5.63
C ILE A 139 21.95 13.52 -5.28
N ALA A 140 21.16 13.82 -4.27
CA ALA A 140 19.97 13.05 -3.92
C ALA A 140 18.74 13.98 -3.91
N SER A 141 17.73 13.67 -4.71
CA SER A 141 16.43 14.34 -4.66
C SER A 141 15.53 13.77 -3.56
N ASN A 142 14.64 14.60 -3.05
CA ASN A 142 13.58 14.13 -2.17
C ASN A 142 12.46 13.46 -2.99
N THR A 143 11.85 12.43 -2.41
CA THR A 143 10.64 11.83 -2.95
C THR A 143 9.45 12.60 -2.40
N SER A 144 8.78 13.38 -3.26
CA SER A 144 7.66 14.25 -2.88
C SER A 144 6.29 13.66 -3.21
N PHE A 145 6.21 12.35 -3.41
CA PHE A 145 4.96 11.68 -3.75
C PHE A 145 4.82 10.33 -3.04
N GLU A 146 3.58 9.88 -2.91
CA GLU A 146 3.23 8.50 -2.57
C GLU A 146 2.55 7.83 -3.75
N GLN A 147 2.64 6.50 -3.81
CA GLN A 147 2.05 5.67 -4.85
C GLN A 147 0.80 5.00 -4.28
N ILE A 148 -0.35 5.19 -4.92
CA ILE A 148 -1.58 4.51 -4.58
C ILE A 148 -1.94 3.61 -5.76
N PHE A 149 -1.74 2.31 -5.60
CA PHE A 149 -2.03 1.33 -6.63
C PHE A 149 -3.24 0.51 -6.24
N VAL A 150 -4.10 0.26 -7.23
CA VAL A 150 -5.34 -0.49 -7.05
C VAL A 150 -5.28 -1.77 -7.86
N TRP A 151 -5.28 -2.90 -7.16
CA TRP A 151 -5.36 -4.23 -7.77
C TRP A 151 -6.77 -4.78 -7.66
N VAL A 152 -7.11 -5.62 -8.62
CA VAL A 152 -8.40 -6.31 -8.69
C VAL A 152 -8.15 -7.81 -8.68
N LYS A 153 -8.84 -8.53 -7.78
CA LYS A 153 -8.83 -9.99 -7.75
C LYS A 153 -9.58 -10.51 -8.97
N ARG A 154 -8.97 -11.43 -9.72
CA ARG A 154 -9.62 -12.02 -10.89
C ARG A 154 -10.98 -12.62 -10.52
N GLY A 155 -11.97 -12.42 -11.39
CA GLY A 155 -13.31 -12.93 -11.21
C GLY A 155 -14.33 -12.18 -12.05
N SER A 156 -15.56 -12.69 -12.09
CA SER A 156 -16.64 -12.06 -12.83
C SER A 156 -17.13 -10.79 -12.15
N THR A 157 -17.48 -9.79 -12.95
CA THR A 157 -18.15 -8.59 -12.47
C THR A 157 -19.53 -8.94 -11.94
N ARG A 158 -19.90 -8.36 -10.80
CA ARG A 158 -21.22 -8.53 -10.23
C ARG A 158 -22.26 -7.72 -11.03
N SER A 159 -23.40 -8.35 -11.34
CA SER A 159 -24.54 -7.61 -11.85
C SER A 159 -25.12 -6.72 -10.74
N ILE A 160 -25.18 -5.42 -11.00
CA ILE A 160 -25.79 -4.45 -10.08
C ILE A 160 -27.23 -4.20 -10.54
N PRO A 161 -28.24 -4.28 -9.65
CA PRO A 161 -29.62 -3.97 -9.98
C PRO A 161 -29.77 -2.57 -10.60
N LYS A 162 -30.59 -2.45 -11.64
CA LYS A 162 -30.73 -1.19 -12.41
C LYS A 162 -31.18 0.00 -11.57
N ASP A 163 -32.01 -0.24 -10.55
CA ASP A 163 -32.48 0.78 -9.60
C ASP A 163 -31.34 1.30 -8.73
N LEU A 164 -30.44 0.41 -8.31
CA LEU A 164 -29.25 0.79 -7.55
C LEU A 164 -28.25 1.57 -8.41
N LEU A 165 -28.07 1.17 -9.67
CA LEU A 165 -27.26 1.90 -10.63
C LEU A 165 -27.78 3.33 -10.82
N LYS A 166 -29.11 3.51 -10.96
CA LYS A 166 -29.73 4.84 -11.11
C LYS A 166 -29.50 5.74 -9.89
N LYS A 167 -29.52 5.19 -8.68
CA LYS A 167 -29.26 5.94 -7.44
C LYS A 167 -27.82 6.39 -7.29
N ASN A 168 -26.87 5.65 -7.86
CA ASN A 168 -25.43 5.88 -7.73
C ASN A 168 -24.79 6.45 -9.00
N LEU A 169 -25.59 6.83 -10.00
CA LEU A 169 -25.10 7.53 -11.19
C LEU A 169 -24.63 8.94 -10.79
N LEU A 170 -23.32 9.13 -10.80
CA LEU A 170 -22.75 10.47 -10.80
C LEU A 170 -23.14 11.17 -12.10
N ARG A 171 -23.46 12.44 -12.02
CA ARG A 171 -23.64 13.27 -13.22
C ARG A 171 -22.30 13.38 -13.94
N LYS A 172 -22.33 13.59 -15.25
CA LYS A 172 -21.12 13.66 -16.08
C LYS A 172 -20.14 14.75 -15.60
N GLU A 173 -20.67 15.81 -15.00
CA GLU A 173 -19.90 16.92 -14.42
C GLU A 173 -19.25 16.58 -13.07
N GLU A 174 -19.61 15.46 -12.47
CA GLU A 174 -19.10 15.00 -11.16
C GLU A 174 -18.00 13.93 -11.32
N TRP A 175 -17.63 13.62 -12.57
CA TRP A 175 -16.55 12.67 -12.90
C TRP A 175 -15.18 13.33 -12.99
#